data_02094fba9d0d216453b5b6c73f738236
#
_entry.id   02094fba9d0d216453b5b6c73f738236
#
_cell.length_a   1.000
_cell.length_b   1.000
_cell.length_c   1.000
_cell.angle_alpha   90.00
_cell.angle_beta   90.00
_cell.angle_gamma   90.00
#
_symmetry.space_group_name_H-M   'P 1'
#
loop_
_entity.id
_entity.type
_entity.pdbx_description
1 polymer ?
#
loop_
_entity_poly.entity_id
_entity_poly.type
_entity_poly.pdbx_seq_one_letter_code
_entity_poly.pdbx_strand_id
1 'polypeptide(L)'
;MYVPMKAVNAKEGTITFDDEDGTEMTLPLTGGNVKLQWKPDFGARWAALDVDFEMYGKDHSTNTPIYDSICRILGSRPPEHFTYELFLDQDGHKISKSSGNGLTIDEWLTYASAESLSYFMYLKPKTAKRMYFDVIPKAVDEYHQQLRAYETQDDKGKLNNPVWHIHGGDVPKSDMVVPFSMLLNLASVSSAEDKSQLWGFIQRYAPDATPEGNPGMDAAAEHAVRYYNDFVKPAKVFRAPSELEREALEDLRDQLKTWDGGLDAEALQTMVFAVGKERFDPLRDWFTALYEVLLGASQGPRFGGFIALYGVDETVALIDDALAGKLTTA
;
A
#
# COMPACT_ATOMS: atom_id res chain seq x y z
N MET A 1 14.94 -26.83 -24.31
CA MET A 1 14.87 -26.92 -25.78
C MET A 1 13.42 -27.04 -26.23
N TYR A 2 13.03 -26.30 -27.26
CA TYR A 2 11.74 -26.44 -27.95
C TYR A 2 12.02 -26.98 -29.34
N VAL A 3 11.74 -28.25 -29.55
CA VAL A 3 11.94 -28.88 -30.85
C VAL A 3 10.59 -29.37 -31.42
N PRO A 4 10.35 -29.28 -32.73
CA PRO A 4 9.18 -29.83 -33.36
C PRO A 4 9.16 -31.35 -33.21
N MET A 5 8.06 -31.92 -32.71
CA MET A 5 7.86 -33.36 -32.69
C MET A 5 7.62 -33.88 -34.11
N LYS A 6 8.36 -34.93 -34.54
CA LYS A 6 8.13 -35.68 -35.79
C LYS A 6 7.10 -36.78 -35.62
N ALA A 7 7.19 -37.55 -34.53
CA ALA A 7 6.32 -38.68 -34.28
C ALA A 7 6.08 -38.91 -32.77
N VAL A 8 4.95 -39.47 -32.44
CA VAL A 8 4.58 -39.96 -31.11
C VAL A 8 4.16 -41.42 -31.23
N ASN A 9 4.83 -42.30 -30.48
CA ASN A 9 4.42 -43.69 -30.33
C ASN A 9 3.78 -43.89 -28.96
N ALA A 10 2.44 -43.82 -28.93
CA ALA A 10 1.68 -43.96 -27.70
C ALA A 10 1.77 -45.35 -27.06
N LYS A 11 2.02 -46.41 -27.84
CA LYS A 11 2.15 -47.78 -27.31
C LYS A 11 3.45 -47.99 -26.57
N GLU A 12 4.54 -47.43 -27.09
CA GLU A 12 5.86 -47.55 -26.50
C GLU A 12 6.19 -46.42 -25.56
N GLY A 13 5.33 -45.37 -25.52
CA GLY A 13 5.55 -44.17 -24.69
C GLY A 13 6.79 -43.40 -25.10
N THR A 14 7.04 -43.22 -26.43
CA THR A 14 8.20 -42.55 -26.99
C THR A 14 7.81 -41.36 -27.87
N ILE A 15 8.72 -40.41 -28.03
CA ILE A 15 8.66 -39.30 -29.00
C ILE A 15 9.89 -39.32 -29.90
N THR A 16 9.71 -38.91 -31.16
CA THR A 16 10.79 -38.69 -32.11
C THR A 16 10.84 -37.24 -32.56
N PHE A 17 12.00 -36.66 -32.58
CA PHE A 17 12.26 -35.27 -32.95
C PHE A 17 13.67 -35.13 -33.52
N ASP A 18 13.94 -34.02 -34.19
CA ASP A 18 15.32 -33.66 -34.55
C ASP A 18 15.93 -32.80 -33.45
N ASP A 19 17.14 -33.14 -32.98
CA ASP A 19 17.93 -32.34 -32.06
C ASP A 19 18.48 -31.08 -32.77
N GLU A 20 19.12 -30.19 -32.01
CA GLU A 20 19.65 -28.90 -32.50
C GLU A 20 20.69 -29.08 -33.66
N ASP A 21 21.38 -30.19 -33.69
CA ASP A 21 22.31 -30.54 -34.76
C ASP A 21 21.66 -31.25 -35.96
N GLY A 22 20.34 -31.45 -35.94
CA GLY A 22 19.57 -32.14 -36.96
C GLY A 22 19.61 -33.67 -36.85
N THR A 23 20.16 -34.22 -35.78
CA THR A 23 20.14 -35.69 -35.53
C THR A 23 18.75 -36.09 -35.05
N GLU A 24 18.22 -37.16 -35.69
CA GLU A 24 16.94 -37.74 -35.26
C GLU A 24 17.09 -38.50 -33.94
N MET A 25 16.35 -38.06 -32.93
CA MET A 25 16.33 -38.66 -31.61
C MET A 25 14.99 -39.28 -31.30
N THR A 26 15.01 -40.47 -30.67
CA THR A 26 13.78 -41.11 -30.10
C THR A 26 14.02 -41.29 -28.60
N LEU A 27 13.17 -40.68 -27.79
CA LEU A 27 13.29 -40.71 -26.31
C LEU A 27 11.98 -41.20 -25.70
N PRO A 28 12.04 -41.89 -24.53
CA PRO A 28 10.87 -42.22 -23.74
C PRO A 28 10.23 -40.96 -23.16
N LEU A 29 8.90 -40.93 -23.01
CA LEU A 29 8.17 -39.81 -22.38
C LEU A 29 8.43 -39.71 -20.90
N THR A 30 8.93 -40.76 -20.25
CA THR A 30 9.23 -40.85 -18.82
C THR A 30 10.70 -40.56 -18.50
N GLY A 31 11.05 -40.56 -17.22
CA GLY A 31 12.44 -40.35 -16.79
C GLY A 31 12.95 -38.91 -16.91
N GLY A 32 12.08 -37.91 -17.03
CA GLY A 32 12.45 -36.51 -17.12
C GLY A 32 12.91 -36.05 -18.51
N ASN A 33 12.79 -36.89 -19.52
CA ASN A 33 13.21 -36.57 -20.90
C ASN A 33 12.30 -35.56 -21.59
N VAL A 34 11.03 -35.46 -21.15
CA VAL A 34 10.02 -34.61 -21.79
C VAL A 34 9.35 -33.74 -20.74
N LYS A 35 9.20 -32.47 -21.07
CA LYS A 35 8.38 -31.54 -20.31
C LYS A 35 7.16 -31.12 -21.13
N LEU A 36 5.98 -31.23 -20.55
CA LEU A 36 4.78 -30.71 -21.18
C LEU A 36 4.86 -29.19 -21.34
N GLN A 37 4.31 -28.70 -22.44
CA GLN A 37 4.01 -27.28 -22.54
C GLN A 37 3.04 -26.88 -21.42
N TRP A 38 3.10 -25.64 -20.99
CA TRP A 38 2.35 -25.17 -19.83
C TRP A 38 0.82 -25.39 -19.92
N LYS A 39 0.20 -25.35 -21.10
CA LYS A 39 -1.26 -25.60 -21.26
C LYS A 39 -1.67 -27.02 -20.89
N PRO A 40 -1.09 -28.08 -21.49
CA PRO A 40 -1.38 -29.44 -21.04
C PRO A 40 -0.88 -29.73 -19.63
N ASP A 41 0.20 -29.08 -19.18
CA ASP A 41 0.73 -29.24 -17.83
C ASP A 41 -0.29 -28.76 -16.76
N PHE A 42 -0.97 -27.62 -16.96
CA PHE A 42 -2.02 -27.17 -16.04
C PHE A 42 -3.15 -28.18 -15.88
N GLY A 43 -3.77 -28.61 -16.98
CA GLY A 43 -4.85 -29.60 -16.91
C GLY A 43 -4.41 -30.96 -16.38
N ALA A 44 -3.17 -31.38 -16.69
CA ALA A 44 -2.59 -32.61 -16.16
C ALA A 44 -2.34 -32.56 -14.65
N ARG A 45 -1.84 -31.43 -14.13
CA ARG A 45 -1.67 -31.23 -12.68
C ARG A 45 -2.99 -31.25 -11.94
N TRP A 46 -4.01 -30.57 -12.44
CA TRP A 46 -5.32 -30.59 -11.84
C TRP A 46 -5.90 -32.01 -11.72
N ALA A 47 -5.76 -32.80 -12.78
CA ALA A 47 -6.19 -34.20 -12.77
C ALA A 47 -5.32 -35.05 -11.81
N ALA A 48 -4.01 -34.90 -11.82
CA ALA A 48 -3.10 -35.70 -11.00
C ALA A 48 -3.16 -35.39 -9.51
N LEU A 49 -3.47 -34.16 -9.13
CA LEU A 49 -3.53 -33.70 -7.75
C LEU A 49 -4.95 -33.59 -7.20
N ASP A 50 -5.95 -33.91 -8.01
CA ASP A 50 -7.39 -33.84 -7.66
C ASP A 50 -7.77 -32.44 -7.10
N VAL A 51 -7.43 -31.40 -7.88
CA VAL A 51 -7.59 -30.01 -7.46
C VAL A 51 -9.06 -29.60 -7.51
N ASP A 52 -9.61 -29.15 -6.37
CA ASP A 52 -11.00 -28.70 -6.26
C ASP A 52 -11.19 -27.23 -6.61
N PHE A 53 -10.18 -26.39 -6.36
CA PHE A 53 -10.25 -24.94 -6.53
C PHE A 53 -8.93 -24.36 -7.02
N GLU A 54 -8.98 -23.51 -8.04
CA GLU A 54 -7.80 -22.87 -8.63
C GLU A 54 -7.98 -21.36 -8.74
N MET A 55 -7.01 -20.61 -8.23
CA MET A 55 -6.93 -19.16 -8.37
C MET A 55 -5.82 -18.77 -9.35
N TYR A 56 -6.15 -17.96 -10.35
CA TYR A 56 -5.17 -17.50 -11.34
C TYR A 56 -5.44 -16.08 -11.83
N GLY A 57 -4.39 -15.44 -12.33
CA GLY A 57 -4.48 -14.13 -12.96
C GLY A 57 -5.28 -14.16 -14.26
N LYS A 58 -5.87 -13.04 -14.62
CA LYS A 58 -6.69 -12.82 -15.82
C LYS A 58 -6.02 -13.29 -17.14
N ASP A 59 -4.69 -13.28 -17.21
CA ASP A 59 -3.92 -13.72 -18.37
C ASP A 59 -4.10 -15.22 -18.68
N HIS A 60 -4.56 -16.03 -17.73
CA HIS A 60 -4.91 -17.43 -17.96
C HIS A 60 -6.33 -17.65 -18.48
N SER A 61 -7.24 -16.66 -18.35
CA SER A 61 -8.67 -16.82 -18.61
C SER A 61 -9.00 -17.34 -20.02
N THR A 62 -8.25 -16.92 -21.03
CA THR A 62 -8.45 -17.36 -22.43
C THR A 62 -8.04 -18.81 -22.65
N ASN A 63 -7.21 -19.39 -21.79
CA ASN A 63 -6.68 -20.74 -21.91
C ASN A 63 -7.39 -21.75 -20.98
N THR A 64 -8.17 -21.28 -20.01
CA THR A 64 -8.88 -22.13 -19.05
C THR A 64 -9.75 -23.22 -19.71
N PRO A 65 -10.50 -22.95 -20.81
CA PRO A 65 -11.26 -24.01 -21.49
C PRO A 65 -10.38 -25.14 -22.01
N ILE A 66 -9.12 -24.86 -22.38
CA ILE A 66 -8.15 -25.87 -22.84
C ILE A 66 -7.69 -26.71 -21.65
N TYR A 67 -7.36 -26.09 -20.50
CA TYR A 67 -6.95 -26.78 -19.28
C TYR A 67 -8.06 -27.71 -18.79
N ASP A 68 -9.30 -27.21 -18.75
CA ASP A 68 -10.49 -27.97 -18.40
C ASP A 68 -10.69 -29.19 -19.29
N SER A 69 -10.54 -29.00 -20.61
CA SER A 69 -10.67 -30.10 -21.57
C SER A 69 -9.61 -31.17 -21.32
N ILE A 70 -8.37 -30.80 -21.07
CA ILE A 70 -7.26 -31.71 -20.76
C ILE A 70 -7.53 -32.47 -19.46
N CYS A 71 -8.01 -31.80 -18.41
CA CYS A 71 -8.36 -32.41 -17.14
C CYS A 71 -9.47 -33.49 -17.34
N ARG A 72 -10.51 -33.16 -18.11
CA ARG A 72 -11.60 -34.12 -18.44
C ARG A 72 -11.10 -35.29 -19.26
N ILE A 73 -10.23 -35.10 -20.24
CA ILE A 73 -9.62 -36.17 -21.05
C ILE A 73 -8.85 -37.14 -20.15
N LEU A 74 -8.21 -36.64 -19.10
CA LEU A 74 -7.47 -37.44 -18.10
C LEU A 74 -8.40 -38.12 -17.08
N GLY A 75 -9.72 -37.93 -17.16
CA GLY A 75 -10.71 -38.61 -16.33
C GLY A 75 -11.06 -37.89 -15.03
N SER A 76 -10.61 -36.66 -14.84
CA SER A 76 -10.89 -35.87 -13.64
C SER A 76 -11.88 -34.72 -13.91
N ARG A 77 -12.50 -34.21 -12.84
CA ARG A 77 -13.31 -33.00 -12.87
C ARG A 77 -12.38 -31.77 -12.83
N PRO A 78 -12.57 -30.77 -13.70
CA PRO A 78 -11.87 -29.50 -13.55
C PRO A 78 -12.22 -28.81 -12.22
N PRO A 79 -11.30 -28.05 -11.63
CA PRO A 79 -11.54 -27.28 -10.42
C PRO A 79 -12.55 -26.14 -10.63
N GLU A 80 -13.12 -25.66 -9.55
CA GLU A 80 -13.78 -24.34 -9.54
C GLU A 80 -12.75 -23.24 -9.70
N HIS A 81 -13.07 -22.21 -10.48
CA HIS A 81 -12.12 -21.17 -10.87
C HIS A 81 -12.38 -19.84 -10.21
N PHE A 82 -11.32 -19.20 -9.72
CA PHE A 82 -11.36 -17.81 -9.32
C PHE A 82 -10.29 -17.01 -10.06
N THR A 83 -10.75 -16.08 -10.89
CA THR A 83 -9.87 -15.21 -11.67
C THR A 83 -9.70 -13.87 -10.96
N TYR A 84 -8.45 -13.46 -10.72
CA TYR A 84 -8.14 -12.14 -10.20
C TYR A 84 -7.50 -11.24 -11.27
N GLU A 85 -7.68 -9.92 -11.10
CA GLU A 85 -7.12 -8.91 -12.00
C GLU A 85 -5.61 -8.72 -11.79
N LEU A 86 -4.98 -8.12 -12.78
CA LEU A 86 -3.55 -7.83 -12.77
C LEU A 86 -3.24 -6.62 -11.90
N PHE A 87 -2.03 -6.59 -11.37
CA PHE A 87 -1.46 -5.39 -10.77
C PHE A 87 -0.82 -4.52 -11.85
N LEU A 88 -0.98 -3.21 -11.70
CA LEU A 88 -0.48 -2.19 -12.60
C LEU A 88 0.55 -1.32 -11.86
N ASP A 89 1.51 -0.79 -12.59
CA ASP A 89 2.43 0.22 -12.06
C ASP A 89 1.74 1.60 -11.89
N GLN A 90 2.49 2.60 -11.51
CA GLN A 90 1.99 3.97 -11.31
C GLN A 90 1.37 4.57 -12.60
N ASP A 91 1.85 4.16 -13.77
CA ASP A 91 1.40 4.67 -15.07
C ASP A 91 0.25 3.85 -15.66
N GLY A 92 -0.14 2.75 -14.99
CA GLY A 92 -1.23 1.87 -15.40
C GLY A 92 -0.80 0.77 -16.37
N HIS A 93 0.50 0.50 -16.51
CA HIS A 93 1.01 -0.62 -17.28
C HIS A 93 1.06 -1.90 -16.43
N LYS A 94 0.95 -3.05 -17.08
CA LYS A 94 1.06 -4.34 -16.40
C LYS A 94 2.44 -4.50 -15.74
N ILE A 95 2.45 -4.84 -14.45
CA ILE A 95 3.68 -5.22 -13.74
C ILE A 95 4.22 -6.53 -14.29
N SER A 96 5.51 -6.58 -14.61
CA SER A 96 6.19 -7.79 -15.01
C SER A 96 7.62 -7.84 -14.48
N LYS A 97 8.12 -9.06 -14.23
CA LYS A 97 9.50 -9.27 -13.77
C LYS A 97 10.55 -8.75 -14.79
N SER A 98 10.26 -8.88 -16.08
CA SER A 98 11.16 -8.43 -17.14
C SER A 98 11.24 -6.92 -17.26
N SER A 99 10.21 -6.20 -16.88
CA SER A 99 10.17 -4.73 -16.89
C SER A 99 10.75 -4.11 -15.62
N GLY A 100 10.83 -4.87 -14.52
CA GLY A 100 11.29 -4.36 -13.22
C GLY A 100 10.44 -3.23 -12.63
N ASN A 101 9.20 -3.07 -13.11
CA ASN A 101 8.30 -1.97 -12.76
C ASN A 101 7.32 -2.31 -11.63
N GLY A 102 7.60 -3.39 -10.88
CA GLY A 102 6.74 -3.85 -9.78
C GLY A 102 7.33 -3.55 -8.43
N LEU A 103 6.46 -3.41 -7.44
CA LEU A 103 6.79 -3.40 -6.03
C LEU A 103 6.89 -4.85 -5.53
N THR A 104 8.04 -5.25 -5.01
CA THR A 104 8.26 -6.58 -4.44
C THR A 104 7.71 -6.68 -3.02
N ILE A 105 7.55 -7.91 -2.53
CA ILE A 105 7.13 -8.15 -1.13
C ILE A 105 8.18 -7.57 -0.16
N ASP A 106 9.46 -7.79 -0.41
CA ASP A 106 10.54 -7.31 0.46
C ASP A 106 10.57 -5.76 0.53
N GLU A 107 10.35 -5.09 -0.60
CA GLU A 107 10.23 -3.64 -0.64
C GLU A 107 9.00 -3.16 0.15
N TRP A 108 7.84 -3.84 0.03
CA TRP A 108 6.68 -3.49 0.86
C TRP A 108 7.00 -3.63 2.35
N LEU A 109 7.59 -4.76 2.76
CA LEU A 109 7.93 -5.06 4.15
C LEU A 109 9.00 -4.12 4.74
N THR A 110 9.74 -3.41 3.90
CA THR A 110 10.65 -2.35 4.35
C THR A 110 9.90 -1.15 4.92
N TYR A 111 8.66 -0.88 4.45
CA TYR A 111 7.91 0.32 4.78
C TYR A 111 6.56 0.06 5.46
N ALA A 112 6.12 -1.21 5.55
CA ALA A 112 4.83 -1.57 6.14
C ALA A 112 4.77 -3.04 6.57
N SER A 113 3.74 -3.40 7.33
CA SER A 113 3.53 -4.76 7.81
C SER A 113 3.03 -5.71 6.71
N ALA A 114 3.25 -7.03 6.92
CA ALA A 114 2.74 -8.07 6.04
C ALA A 114 1.20 -8.11 6.00
N GLU A 115 0.55 -7.78 7.12
CA GLU A 115 -0.91 -7.75 7.23
C GLU A 115 -1.51 -6.62 6.38
N SER A 116 -0.84 -5.45 6.31
CA SER A 116 -1.26 -4.36 5.43
C SER A 116 -1.15 -4.72 3.95
N LEU A 117 -0.13 -5.50 3.57
CA LEU A 117 -0.02 -6.07 2.23
C LEU A 117 -1.13 -7.09 1.96
N SER A 118 -1.36 -8.01 2.91
CA SER A 118 -2.44 -9.01 2.81
C SER A 118 -3.80 -8.33 2.65
N TYR A 119 -4.05 -7.27 3.41
CA TYR A 119 -5.25 -6.45 3.28
C TYR A 119 -5.36 -5.82 1.88
N PHE A 120 -4.29 -5.18 1.39
CA PHE A 120 -4.25 -4.58 0.06
C PHE A 120 -4.52 -5.63 -1.04
N MET A 121 -3.91 -6.81 -0.92
CA MET A 121 -4.09 -7.91 -1.89
C MET A 121 -5.52 -8.46 -1.88
N TYR A 122 -6.11 -8.64 -0.70
CA TYR A 122 -7.45 -9.18 -0.52
C TYR A 122 -8.56 -8.28 -1.07
N LEU A 123 -8.39 -6.95 -0.98
CA LEU A 123 -9.40 -6.00 -1.41
C LEU A 123 -9.67 -6.08 -2.92
N LYS A 124 -10.98 -6.19 -3.29
CA LYS A 124 -11.45 -6.09 -4.68
C LYS A 124 -10.58 -6.88 -5.69
N PRO A 125 -10.41 -8.20 -5.52
CA PRO A 125 -9.48 -8.99 -6.34
C PRO A 125 -9.85 -9.02 -7.83
N LYS A 126 -11.12 -8.73 -8.18
CA LYS A 126 -11.59 -8.64 -9.57
C LYS A 126 -11.45 -7.26 -10.21
N THR A 127 -10.71 -6.34 -9.55
CA THR A 127 -10.45 -4.98 -10.06
C THR A 127 -8.96 -4.77 -10.17
N ALA A 128 -8.48 -4.32 -11.32
CA ALA A 128 -7.08 -3.97 -11.51
C ALA A 128 -6.68 -2.87 -10.53
N LYS A 129 -5.56 -3.07 -9.85
CA LYS A 129 -5.03 -2.15 -8.83
C LYS A 129 -3.64 -1.69 -9.21
N ARG A 130 -3.38 -0.41 -9.01
CA ARG A 130 -2.01 0.11 -9.08
C ARG A 130 -1.27 -0.27 -7.81
N MET A 131 -0.05 -0.80 -7.97
CA MET A 131 0.81 -1.27 -6.89
C MET A 131 2.19 -0.62 -7.04
N TYR A 132 2.39 0.46 -6.31
CA TYR A 132 3.61 1.28 -6.26
C TYR A 132 3.74 1.88 -4.86
N PHE A 133 4.86 2.54 -4.54
CA PHE A 133 5.16 2.93 -3.16
C PHE A 133 4.09 3.83 -2.53
N ASP A 134 3.50 4.78 -3.28
CA ASP A 134 2.51 5.74 -2.73
C ASP A 134 1.20 5.11 -2.27
N VAL A 135 0.93 3.82 -2.60
CA VAL A 135 -0.27 3.13 -2.08
C VAL A 135 -0.07 2.62 -0.65
N ILE A 136 1.20 2.46 -0.19
CA ILE A 136 1.53 1.86 1.10
C ILE A 136 0.91 2.65 2.27
N PRO A 137 1.10 3.97 2.39
CA PRO A 137 0.55 4.71 3.52
C PRO A 137 -0.96 4.56 3.68
N LYS A 138 -1.67 4.63 2.55
CA LYS A 138 -3.12 4.47 2.53
C LYS A 138 -3.53 3.04 2.91
N ALA A 139 -2.83 2.02 2.39
CA ALA A 139 -3.13 0.62 2.70
C ALA A 139 -2.96 0.33 4.20
N VAL A 140 -1.92 0.88 4.84
CA VAL A 140 -1.69 0.76 6.29
C VAL A 140 -2.83 1.42 7.06
N ASP A 141 -3.20 2.66 6.72
CA ASP A 141 -4.28 3.38 7.41
C ASP A 141 -5.63 2.68 7.24
N GLU A 142 -5.96 2.21 6.04
CA GLU A 142 -7.20 1.46 5.78
C GLU A 142 -7.24 0.13 6.54
N TYR A 143 -6.12 -0.60 6.60
CA TYR A 143 -6.02 -1.83 7.38
C TYR A 143 -6.33 -1.59 8.87
N HIS A 144 -5.68 -0.62 9.49
CA HIS A 144 -5.93 -0.28 10.90
C HIS A 144 -7.33 0.30 11.14
N GLN A 145 -7.89 1.01 10.17
CA GLN A 145 -9.29 1.44 10.22
C GLN A 145 -10.25 0.24 10.26
N GLN A 146 -9.99 -0.80 9.47
CA GLN A 146 -10.81 -2.01 9.46
C GLN A 146 -10.65 -2.83 10.75
N LEU A 147 -9.46 -2.87 11.35
CA LEU A 147 -9.27 -3.48 12.68
C LEU A 147 -10.14 -2.79 13.74
N ARG A 148 -10.12 -1.45 13.78
CA ARG A 148 -10.98 -0.70 14.72
C ARG A 148 -12.47 -0.89 14.45
N ALA A 149 -12.87 -0.89 13.18
CA ALA A 149 -14.26 -1.14 12.81
C ALA A 149 -14.73 -2.55 13.22
N TYR A 150 -13.85 -3.55 13.09
CA TYR A 150 -14.15 -4.93 13.45
C TYR A 150 -14.57 -5.10 14.92
N GLU A 151 -13.98 -4.33 15.83
CA GLU A 151 -14.29 -4.41 17.28
C GLU A 151 -15.76 -4.10 17.60
N THR A 152 -16.39 -3.24 16.81
CA THR A 152 -17.76 -2.74 17.06
C THR A 152 -18.81 -3.33 16.13
N GLN A 153 -18.41 -4.14 15.14
CA GLN A 153 -19.32 -4.75 14.18
C GLN A 153 -20.08 -5.94 14.79
N ASP A 154 -21.29 -6.18 14.28
CA ASP A 154 -22.04 -7.42 14.51
C ASP A 154 -21.40 -8.61 13.79
N ASP A 155 -21.86 -9.84 14.03
CA ASP A 155 -21.28 -11.06 13.46
C ASP A 155 -21.27 -11.04 11.93
N LYS A 156 -22.32 -10.51 11.30
CA LYS A 156 -22.39 -10.37 9.85
C LYS A 156 -21.38 -9.36 9.33
N GLY A 157 -21.23 -8.24 10.01
CA GLY A 157 -20.22 -7.22 9.71
C GLY A 157 -18.82 -7.77 9.83
N LYS A 158 -18.54 -8.52 10.90
CA LYS A 158 -17.25 -9.19 11.13
C LYS A 158 -16.88 -10.17 10.02
N LEU A 159 -17.82 -11.05 9.61
CA LEU A 159 -17.61 -12.00 8.52
C LEU A 159 -17.40 -11.32 7.16
N ASN A 160 -17.93 -10.11 6.96
CA ASN A 160 -17.71 -9.35 5.73
C ASN A 160 -16.48 -8.44 5.79
N ASN A 161 -15.85 -8.30 6.97
CA ASN A 161 -14.66 -7.48 7.11
C ASN A 161 -13.42 -8.21 6.61
N PRO A 162 -12.62 -7.61 5.70
CA PRO A 162 -11.40 -8.22 5.18
C PRO A 162 -10.43 -8.72 6.26
N VAL A 163 -10.33 -8.04 7.39
CA VAL A 163 -9.38 -8.43 8.46
C VAL A 163 -9.72 -9.78 9.08
N TRP A 164 -10.99 -10.18 9.12
CA TRP A 164 -11.37 -11.52 9.57
C TRP A 164 -10.75 -12.61 8.68
N HIS A 165 -10.78 -12.40 7.37
CA HIS A 165 -10.26 -13.38 6.41
C HIS A 165 -8.74 -13.44 6.40
N ILE A 166 -8.05 -12.31 6.42
CA ILE A 166 -6.57 -12.29 6.39
C ILE A 166 -5.94 -12.80 7.68
N HIS A 167 -6.68 -12.74 8.81
CA HIS A 167 -6.24 -13.27 10.11
C HIS A 167 -6.83 -14.66 10.44
N GLY A 168 -7.59 -15.27 9.54
CA GLY A 168 -8.20 -16.58 9.77
C GLY A 168 -9.15 -16.62 10.96
N GLY A 169 -9.78 -15.49 11.30
CA GLY A 169 -10.73 -15.33 12.40
C GLY A 169 -10.11 -14.88 13.74
N ASP A 170 -8.79 -14.94 13.90
CA ASP A 170 -8.09 -14.43 15.10
C ASP A 170 -7.60 -13.00 14.85
N VAL A 171 -8.55 -12.06 14.89
CA VAL A 171 -8.31 -10.65 14.52
C VAL A 171 -7.71 -9.88 15.70
N PRO A 172 -6.48 -9.33 15.57
CA PRO A 172 -5.87 -8.52 16.61
C PRO A 172 -6.57 -7.18 16.77
N LYS A 173 -6.38 -6.54 17.92
CA LYS A 173 -6.77 -5.14 18.11
C LYS A 173 -5.73 -4.22 17.48
N SER A 174 -6.21 -3.09 16.94
CA SER A 174 -5.30 -2.04 16.51
C SER A 174 -4.73 -1.30 17.71
N ASP A 175 -3.41 -1.25 17.81
CA ASP A 175 -2.68 -0.48 18.83
C ASP A 175 -2.19 0.88 18.30
N MET A 176 -2.59 1.24 17.07
CA MET A 176 -2.28 2.53 16.48
C MET A 176 -3.09 3.65 17.12
N VAL A 177 -2.41 4.58 17.77
CA VAL A 177 -3.03 5.78 18.40
C VAL A 177 -3.13 6.96 17.43
N VAL A 178 -2.30 6.95 16.37
CA VAL A 178 -2.36 7.91 15.27
C VAL A 178 -2.24 7.17 13.93
N PRO A 179 -2.82 7.71 12.82
CA PRO A 179 -2.67 7.12 11.51
C PRO A 179 -1.22 7.12 11.00
N PHE A 180 -0.88 6.16 10.14
CA PHE A 180 0.45 6.09 9.51
C PHE A 180 0.76 7.33 8.66
N SER A 181 -0.22 7.81 7.91
CA SER A 181 -0.10 9.07 7.17
C SER A 181 0.26 10.26 8.06
N MET A 182 -0.22 10.28 9.30
CA MET A 182 0.14 11.32 10.27
C MET A 182 1.58 11.17 10.76
N LEU A 183 2.07 9.94 10.97
CA LEU A 183 3.48 9.69 11.29
C LEU A 183 4.41 10.20 10.19
N LEU A 184 4.06 10.01 8.92
CA LEU A 184 4.81 10.53 7.79
C LEU A 184 4.89 12.07 7.80
N ASN A 185 3.79 12.73 8.14
CA ASN A 185 3.78 14.19 8.24
C ASN A 185 4.63 14.67 9.42
N LEU A 186 4.57 13.99 10.56
CA LEU A 186 5.45 14.28 11.70
C LEU A 186 6.93 14.09 11.34
N ALA A 187 7.27 12.96 10.72
CA ALA A 187 8.62 12.68 10.25
C ALA A 187 9.09 13.78 9.28
N SER A 188 8.17 14.26 8.42
CA SER A 188 8.47 15.31 7.46
C SER A 188 8.78 16.66 8.12
N VAL A 189 7.93 17.14 9.05
CA VAL A 189 8.14 18.47 9.66
C VAL A 189 9.25 18.49 10.68
N SER A 190 9.44 17.39 11.43
CA SER A 190 10.53 17.27 12.41
C SER A 190 11.86 16.85 11.79
N SER A 191 11.89 16.55 10.48
CA SER A 191 13.05 15.95 9.80
C SER A 191 13.58 14.74 10.57
N ALA A 192 12.67 13.85 11.01
CA ALA A 192 12.99 12.76 11.91
C ALA A 192 14.05 11.81 11.33
N GLU A 193 15.10 11.56 12.07
CA GLU A 193 16.17 10.62 11.73
C GLU A 193 15.91 9.23 12.31
N ASP A 194 15.15 9.17 13.42
CA ASP A 194 14.75 7.92 14.06
C ASP A 194 13.34 8.02 14.69
N LYS A 195 12.79 6.86 15.07
CA LYS A 195 11.44 6.78 15.63
C LYS A 195 11.28 7.40 17.02
N SER A 196 12.35 7.59 17.78
CA SER A 196 12.27 8.17 19.12
C SER A 196 11.80 9.62 19.08
N GLN A 197 12.15 10.33 18.02
CA GLN A 197 11.67 11.69 17.79
C GLN A 197 10.16 11.71 17.55
N LEU A 198 9.62 10.75 16.82
CA LEU A 198 8.16 10.63 16.61
C LEU A 198 7.43 10.27 17.90
N TRP A 199 8.03 9.42 18.74
CA TRP A 199 7.46 9.05 20.02
C TRP A 199 7.34 10.24 20.98
N GLY A 200 8.22 11.24 20.90
CA GLY A 200 8.09 12.48 21.66
C GLY A 200 6.77 13.22 21.37
N PHE A 201 6.31 13.23 20.10
CA PHE A 201 5.02 13.80 19.72
C PHE A 201 3.86 12.89 20.09
N ILE A 202 3.98 11.57 19.83
CA ILE A 202 2.94 10.59 20.12
C ILE A 202 2.57 10.60 21.59
N GLN A 203 3.54 10.60 22.50
CA GLN A 203 3.31 10.59 23.94
C GLN A 203 2.70 11.91 24.48
N ARG A 204 2.96 13.04 23.85
CA ARG A 204 2.26 14.29 24.18
C ARG A 204 0.78 14.24 23.82
N TYR A 205 0.46 13.60 22.70
CA TYR A 205 -0.91 13.43 22.20
C TYR A 205 -1.66 12.29 22.91
N ALA A 206 -1.00 11.18 23.18
CA ALA A 206 -1.51 9.99 23.84
C ALA A 206 -0.55 9.55 24.97
N PRO A 207 -0.66 10.17 26.18
CA PRO A 207 0.31 9.98 27.28
C PRO A 207 0.45 8.54 27.77
N ASP A 208 -0.58 7.70 27.58
CA ASP A 208 -0.57 6.30 28.00
C ASP A 208 0.10 5.38 26.96
N ALA A 209 0.41 5.89 25.75
CA ALA A 209 1.04 5.11 24.70
C ALA A 209 2.55 4.97 24.93
N THR A 210 3.06 3.74 24.80
CA THR A 210 4.50 3.44 24.91
C THR A 210 4.93 2.49 23.79
N PRO A 211 6.22 2.48 23.40
CA PRO A 211 6.72 1.49 22.42
C PRO A 211 6.40 0.05 22.79
N GLU A 212 6.54 -0.31 24.06
CA GLU A 212 6.28 -1.66 24.57
C GLU A 212 4.79 -2.00 24.62
N GLY A 213 3.94 -1.02 24.95
CA GLY A 213 2.49 -1.18 25.03
C GLY A 213 1.80 -1.14 23.65
N ASN A 214 2.47 -0.55 22.65
CA ASN A 214 1.96 -0.34 21.30
C ASN A 214 2.97 -0.80 20.23
N PRO A 215 3.31 -2.11 20.18
CA PRO A 215 4.38 -2.59 19.29
C PRO A 215 4.09 -2.39 17.80
N GLY A 216 2.83 -2.43 17.37
CA GLY A 216 2.45 -2.12 16.00
C GLY A 216 2.65 -0.64 15.67
N MET A 217 2.34 0.25 16.63
CA MET A 217 2.63 1.68 16.52
C MET A 217 4.14 1.95 16.45
N ASP A 218 4.94 1.24 17.26
CA ASP A 218 6.40 1.38 17.28
C ASP A 218 7.02 0.95 15.95
N ALA A 219 6.58 -0.17 15.39
CA ALA A 219 6.98 -0.62 14.07
C ALA A 219 6.55 0.36 12.97
N ALA A 220 5.32 0.90 13.06
CA ALA A 220 4.83 1.89 12.10
C ALA A 220 5.63 3.19 12.17
N ALA A 221 6.07 3.63 13.35
CA ALA A 221 6.93 4.80 13.49
C ALA A 221 8.29 4.60 12.80
N GLU A 222 8.89 3.41 12.93
CA GLU A 222 10.14 3.06 12.24
C GLU A 222 9.95 3.02 10.71
N HIS A 223 8.87 2.39 10.23
CA HIS A 223 8.53 2.38 8.81
C HIS A 223 8.29 3.79 8.26
N ALA A 224 7.64 4.66 9.03
CA ALA A 224 7.38 6.03 8.61
C ALA A 224 8.68 6.84 8.44
N VAL A 225 9.66 6.68 9.34
CA VAL A 225 10.97 7.33 9.21
C VAL A 225 11.70 6.84 7.97
N ARG A 226 11.70 5.53 7.69
CA ARG A 226 12.32 4.97 6.46
C ARG A 226 11.64 5.52 5.22
N TYR A 227 10.30 5.44 5.17
CA TYR A 227 9.53 5.94 4.03
C TYR A 227 9.77 7.44 3.80
N TYR A 228 9.82 8.22 4.88
CA TYR A 228 10.13 9.65 4.81
C TYR A 228 11.51 9.89 4.18
N ASN A 229 12.56 9.22 4.66
CA ASN A 229 13.91 9.41 4.17
C ASN A 229 14.07 9.02 2.69
N ASP A 230 13.41 7.94 2.27
CA ASP A 230 13.60 7.37 0.93
C ASP A 230 12.71 8.05 -0.13
N PHE A 231 11.50 8.48 0.21
CA PHE A 231 10.52 8.99 -0.77
C PHE A 231 10.09 10.43 -0.52
N VAL A 232 9.83 10.81 0.74
CA VAL A 232 9.24 12.13 1.03
C VAL A 232 10.33 13.20 1.04
N LYS A 233 11.42 12.98 1.77
CA LYS A 233 12.50 13.95 1.92
C LYS A 233 13.12 14.39 0.58
N PRO A 234 13.43 13.47 -0.37
CA PRO A 234 13.97 13.85 -1.67
C PRO A 234 12.96 14.60 -2.57
N ALA A 235 11.66 14.41 -2.32
CA ALA A 235 10.58 15.01 -3.11
C ALA A 235 10.04 16.32 -2.53
N LYS A 236 10.51 16.77 -1.35
CA LYS A 236 10.04 18.00 -0.72
C LYS A 236 10.42 19.21 -1.55
N VAL A 237 9.42 20.05 -1.83
CA VAL A 237 9.62 21.33 -2.52
C VAL A 237 8.82 22.41 -1.78
N PHE A 238 9.51 23.24 -1.03
CA PHE A 238 8.91 24.39 -0.37
C PHE A 238 8.82 25.58 -1.34
N ARG A 239 7.76 26.33 -1.22
CA ARG A 239 7.61 27.62 -1.90
C ARG A 239 7.33 28.75 -0.89
N ALA A 240 7.65 29.96 -1.28
CA ALA A 240 7.24 31.12 -0.53
C ALA A 240 5.71 31.32 -0.61
N PRO A 241 5.05 31.79 0.47
CA PRO A 241 3.65 32.18 0.40
C PRO A 241 3.44 33.40 -0.50
N SER A 242 2.34 33.44 -1.23
CA SER A 242 1.83 34.66 -1.86
C SER A 242 1.41 35.70 -0.79
N GLU A 243 1.09 36.90 -1.21
CA GLU A 243 0.68 37.98 -0.29
C GLU A 243 -0.59 37.59 0.49
N LEU A 244 -1.62 37.06 -0.19
CA LEU A 244 -2.84 36.58 0.44
C LEU A 244 -2.60 35.40 1.41
N GLU A 245 -1.75 34.44 1.01
CA GLU A 245 -1.39 33.30 1.87
C GLU A 245 -0.59 33.74 3.08
N ARG A 246 0.28 34.75 2.94
CA ARG A 246 1.02 35.36 4.04
C ARG A 246 0.07 35.94 5.09
N GLU A 247 -0.88 36.76 4.67
CA GLU A 247 -1.89 37.35 5.56
C GLU A 247 -2.70 36.26 6.29
N ALA A 248 -3.09 35.21 5.58
CA ALA A 248 -3.82 34.08 6.20
C ALA A 248 -2.96 33.29 7.19
N LEU A 249 -1.68 33.09 6.88
CA LEU A 249 -0.72 32.43 7.80
C LEU A 249 -0.45 33.26 9.05
N GLU A 250 -0.33 34.59 8.91
CA GLU A 250 -0.17 35.52 10.03
C GLU A 250 -1.40 35.49 10.96
N ASP A 251 -2.61 35.50 10.39
CA ASP A 251 -3.85 35.39 11.16
C ASP A 251 -3.95 34.02 11.88
N LEU A 252 -3.67 32.91 11.18
CA LEU A 252 -3.67 31.59 11.80
C LEU A 252 -2.66 31.51 12.95
N ARG A 253 -1.44 32.02 12.74
CA ARG A 253 -0.39 32.09 13.76
C ARG A 253 -0.86 32.87 15.00
N ASP A 254 -1.46 34.05 14.80
CA ASP A 254 -1.87 34.92 15.90
C ASP A 254 -3.05 34.33 16.68
N GLN A 255 -3.97 33.63 16.00
CA GLN A 255 -5.03 32.85 16.67
C GLN A 255 -4.45 31.67 17.46
N LEU A 256 -3.45 30.96 16.93
CA LEU A 256 -2.77 29.87 17.63
C LEU A 256 -2.01 30.37 18.87
N LYS A 257 -1.36 31.54 18.81
CA LYS A 257 -0.67 32.15 19.98
C LYS A 257 -1.61 32.43 21.15
N THR A 258 -2.88 32.64 20.90
CA THR A 258 -3.90 32.90 21.91
C THR A 258 -4.78 31.71 22.23
N TRP A 259 -4.46 30.54 21.62
CA TRP A 259 -5.23 29.33 21.77
C TRP A 259 -5.11 28.72 23.18
N ASP A 260 -6.24 28.50 23.85
CA ASP A 260 -6.34 27.91 25.19
C ASP A 260 -7.15 26.59 25.21
N GLY A 261 -7.60 26.11 24.04
CA GLY A 261 -8.45 24.92 23.88
C GLY A 261 -7.70 23.58 23.92
N GLY A 262 -6.43 23.55 24.32
CA GLY A 262 -5.62 22.34 24.41
C GLY A 262 -5.40 21.65 23.04
N LEU A 263 -5.42 20.31 23.02
CA LEU A 263 -5.16 19.50 21.81
C LEU A 263 -6.46 19.06 21.11
N ASP A 264 -7.53 19.87 21.14
CA ASP A 264 -8.79 19.59 20.45
C ASP A 264 -8.63 19.73 18.92
N ALA A 265 -8.44 18.59 18.26
CA ALA A 265 -8.22 18.52 16.81
C ALA A 265 -9.42 19.08 15.99
N GLU A 266 -10.67 18.94 16.46
CA GLU A 266 -11.85 19.43 15.75
C GLU A 266 -11.99 20.95 15.89
N ALA A 267 -11.73 21.48 17.08
CA ALA A 267 -11.75 22.91 17.30
C ALA A 267 -10.61 23.62 16.55
N LEU A 268 -9.40 23.04 16.56
CA LEU A 268 -8.26 23.50 15.75
C LEU A 268 -8.59 23.43 14.24
N GLN A 269 -9.24 22.38 13.77
CA GLN A 269 -9.65 22.28 12.37
C GLN A 269 -10.66 23.36 12.00
N THR A 270 -11.58 23.68 12.91
CA THR A 270 -12.58 24.74 12.71
C THR A 270 -11.91 26.10 12.59
N MET A 271 -10.90 26.39 13.42
CA MET A 271 -10.09 27.60 13.32
C MET A 271 -9.38 27.71 11.96
N VAL A 272 -8.65 26.66 11.57
CA VAL A 272 -7.93 26.63 10.27
C VAL A 272 -8.91 26.83 9.11
N PHE A 273 -10.10 26.21 9.18
CA PHE A 273 -11.15 26.36 8.17
C PHE A 273 -11.68 27.81 8.11
N ALA A 274 -11.92 28.43 9.25
CA ALA A 274 -12.44 29.79 9.35
C ALA A 274 -11.49 30.80 8.68
N VAL A 275 -10.18 30.74 9.00
CA VAL A 275 -9.15 31.59 8.40
C VAL A 275 -9.16 31.50 6.87
N GLY A 276 -9.25 30.29 6.33
CA GLY A 276 -9.25 30.09 4.88
C GLY A 276 -10.55 30.51 4.20
N LYS A 277 -11.71 30.25 4.85
CA LYS A 277 -13.01 30.52 4.28
C LYS A 277 -13.27 32.01 3.97
N GLU A 278 -12.67 32.88 4.73
CA GLU A 278 -12.82 34.32 4.55
C GLU A 278 -11.98 34.87 3.37
N ARG A 279 -10.99 34.12 2.90
CA ARG A 279 -9.96 34.61 1.96
C ARG A 279 -9.86 33.83 0.66
N PHE A 280 -10.22 32.55 0.67
CA PHE A 280 -9.97 31.65 -0.47
C PHE A 280 -11.28 31.11 -1.06
N ASP A 281 -11.41 31.24 -2.38
CA ASP A 281 -12.47 30.61 -3.15
C ASP A 281 -11.85 30.04 -4.46
N PRO A 282 -11.71 28.70 -4.58
CA PRO A 282 -12.18 27.67 -3.65
C PRO A 282 -11.32 27.52 -2.39
N LEU A 283 -11.93 27.18 -1.28
CA LEU A 283 -11.26 26.94 0.00
C LEU A 283 -10.12 25.90 -0.07
N ARG A 284 -10.16 25.01 -1.05
CA ARG A 284 -9.11 24.03 -1.31
C ARG A 284 -7.74 24.68 -1.48
N ASP A 285 -7.68 25.88 -2.06
CA ASP A 285 -6.41 26.57 -2.32
C ASP A 285 -5.70 26.95 -1.04
N TRP A 286 -6.45 27.29 0.02
CA TRP A 286 -5.88 27.48 1.35
C TRP A 286 -5.17 26.23 1.90
N PHE A 287 -5.83 25.06 1.83
CA PHE A 287 -5.20 23.82 2.27
C PHE A 287 -3.99 23.44 1.43
N THR A 288 -4.05 23.68 0.12
CA THR A 288 -2.90 23.51 -0.77
C THR A 288 -1.74 24.41 -0.35
N ALA A 289 -2.03 25.68 -0.03
CA ALA A 289 -1.02 26.63 0.46
C ALA A 289 -0.37 26.15 1.78
N LEU A 290 -1.16 25.68 2.75
CA LEU A 290 -0.64 25.12 3.99
C LEU A 290 0.32 23.95 3.74
N TYR A 291 -0.01 23.06 2.79
CA TYR A 291 0.84 21.91 2.50
C TYR A 291 2.11 22.30 1.76
N GLU A 292 2.02 23.13 0.75
CA GLU A 292 3.18 23.53 -0.07
C GLU A 292 4.14 24.47 0.68
N VAL A 293 3.60 25.37 1.50
CA VAL A 293 4.40 26.36 2.23
C VAL A 293 5.00 25.78 3.52
N LEU A 294 4.21 24.99 4.28
CA LEU A 294 4.64 24.51 5.60
C LEU A 294 5.21 23.08 5.56
N LEU A 295 4.75 22.24 4.65
CA LEU A 295 5.15 20.82 4.60
C LEU A 295 6.02 20.48 3.40
N GLY A 296 6.09 21.35 2.38
CA GLY A 296 6.81 21.10 1.13
C GLY A 296 6.17 19.98 0.28
N ALA A 297 4.86 19.80 0.39
CA ALA A 297 4.12 18.74 -0.28
C ALA A 297 2.83 19.28 -0.91
N SER A 298 2.34 18.65 -1.99
CA SER A 298 1.09 19.05 -2.68
C SER A 298 -0.18 18.60 -1.94
N GLN A 299 -0.05 17.71 -0.96
CA GLN A 299 -1.13 17.16 -0.16
C GLN A 299 -0.64 16.93 1.27
N GLY A 300 -1.58 16.88 2.23
CA GLY A 300 -1.23 16.68 3.63
C GLY A 300 -2.42 16.21 4.46
N PRO A 301 -2.23 16.12 5.78
CA PRO A 301 -3.23 15.62 6.71
C PRO A 301 -4.36 16.65 6.93
N ARG A 302 -5.41 16.21 7.64
CA ARG A 302 -6.37 17.13 8.24
C ARG A 302 -5.61 18.04 9.22
N PHE A 303 -5.55 19.34 8.92
CA PHE A 303 -4.55 20.24 9.52
C PHE A 303 -4.77 20.47 11.03
N GLY A 304 -6.03 20.45 11.50
CA GLY A 304 -6.32 20.51 12.94
C GLY A 304 -5.77 19.29 13.70
N GLY A 305 -5.90 18.09 13.13
CA GLY A 305 -5.29 16.88 13.71
C GLY A 305 -3.75 16.93 13.68
N PHE A 306 -3.19 17.54 12.65
CA PHE A 306 -1.75 17.78 12.56
C PHE A 306 -1.27 18.74 13.68
N ILE A 307 -1.93 19.88 13.89
CA ILE A 307 -1.60 20.82 14.95
C ILE A 307 -1.71 20.17 16.33
N ALA A 308 -2.78 19.41 16.58
CA ALA A 308 -2.98 18.72 17.85
C ALA A 308 -1.85 17.73 18.18
N LEU A 309 -1.29 17.07 17.17
CA LEU A 309 -0.24 16.07 17.32
C LEU A 309 1.17 16.71 17.33
N TYR A 310 1.43 17.61 16.40
CA TYR A 310 2.74 18.30 16.28
C TYR A 310 2.97 19.26 17.45
N GLY A 311 1.93 19.98 17.85
CA GLY A 311 1.94 20.97 18.92
C GLY A 311 1.57 22.35 18.40
N VAL A 312 0.85 23.11 19.25
CA VAL A 312 0.43 24.48 18.92
C VAL A 312 1.65 25.40 18.81
N ASP A 313 2.54 25.37 19.79
CA ASP A 313 3.75 26.20 19.81
C ASP A 313 4.71 25.85 18.68
N GLU A 314 4.87 24.56 18.39
CA GLU A 314 5.68 24.07 17.25
C GLU A 314 5.08 24.49 15.92
N THR A 315 3.76 24.52 15.79
CA THR A 315 3.08 25.01 14.58
C THR A 315 3.26 26.52 14.42
N VAL A 316 3.18 27.28 15.49
CA VAL A 316 3.48 28.72 15.48
C VAL A 316 4.92 28.96 15.00
N ALA A 317 5.89 28.21 15.54
CA ALA A 317 7.29 28.31 15.13
C ALA A 317 7.48 27.94 13.64
N LEU A 318 6.81 26.89 13.16
CA LEU A 318 6.82 26.46 11.75
C LEU A 318 6.27 27.56 10.82
N ILE A 319 5.18 28.21 11.21
CA ILE A 319 4.61 29.33 10.44
C ILE A 319 5.58 30.53 10.45
N ASP A 320 6.16 30.88 11.60
CA ASP A 320 7.12 31.97 11.68
C ASP A 320 8.37 31.70 10.80
N ASP A 321 8.86 30.45 10.74
CA ASP A 321 9.97 30.06 9.86
C ASP A 321 9.60 30.13 8.36
N ALA A 322 8.38 29.75 8.01
CA ALA A 322 7.87 29.89 6.64
C ALA A 322 7.75 31.35 6.21
N LEU A 323 7.19 32.20 7.09
CA LEU A 323 7.05 33.65 6.86
C LEU A 323 8.41 34.37 6.74
N ALA A 324 9.41 33.86 7.46
CA ALA A 324 10.80 34.35 7.39
C ALA A 324 11.58 33.80 6.18
N GLY A 325 10.99 32.89 5.37
CA GLY A 325 11.63 32.31 4.20
C GLY A 325 12.66 31.23 4.49
N LYS A 326 12.78 30.77 5.75
CA LYS A 326 13.79 29.78 6.15
C LYS A 326 13.54 28.39 5.56
N LEU A 327 12.27 28.02 5.30
CA LEU A 327 11.92 26.72 4.74
C LEU A 327 12.29 26.59 3.24
N THR A 328 12.40 27.71 2.52
CA THR A 328 12.72 27.71 1.08
C THR A 328 14.23 27.70 0.79
N THR A 329 15.06 27.80 1.81
CA THR A 329 16.53 27.83 1.70
C THR A 329 17.21 26.60 2.29
N ALA A 330 16.43 25.65 2.78
CA ALA A 330 16.91 24.41 3.42
C ALA A 330 17.13 23.28 2.41
#